data_ec58590b584f513e219df84aa71d7a88
#
_entry.id   ec58590b584f513e219df84aa71d7a88
#
_cell.length_a   1.000
_cell.length_b   1.000
_cell.length_c   1.000
_cell.angle_alpha   90.00
_cell.angle_beta   90.00
_cell.angle_gamma   90.00
#
_symmetry.space_group_name_H-M   'P 1'
#
loop_
_entity.id
_entity.type
_entity.pdbx_description
1 polymer ?
#
loop_
_entity_poly.entity_id
_entity_poly.type
_entity_poly.pdbx_seq_one_letter_code
_entity_poly.pdbx_strand_id
1 'polypeptide(L)'
;MNNKSIMKFIDLKGVGGPEVLVPQQQEIPSPEEGEVLIKVGSAGINRPDVMQREGKYAPPPGASTIPGLEVSGTVMEMGSGVSEYKIGDHVCALVSGGGYAEYCLAAAPICLPVPEKISLVNAAGIPETFFTVWTNVFKRGQLKTRESLLVHGGSSGIGTTAIQLGKAFDATVYTTAGTSEKCEFCNNLGADAAINYREQDFSEEIKRLTEGKGVNVILDMVGGPYFPKNIRLLADEGRLVQIALMQGSKAEVDFRYLLIKRVTLTGSTLRP
;
A
#
# COMPACT_ATOMS: atom_id res chain seq x y z
N MET A 1 -43.04 -5.53 -7.43
CA MET A 1 -41.80 -5.13 -8.11
C MET A 1 -40.92 -4.54 -7.02
N ASN A 2 -39.85 -5.24 -6.63
CA ASN A 2 -38.89 -4.69 -5.68
C ASN A 2 -38.19 -3.51 -6.36
N ASN A 3 -38.48 -2.31 -5.93
CA ASN A 3 -37.78 -1.10 -6.35
C ASN A 3 -36.36 -1.19 -5.73
N LYS A 4 -35.41 -1.79 -6.45
CA LYS A 4 -34.03 -1.81 -6.01
C LYS A 4 -33.53 -0.36 -5.96
N SER A 5 -32.94 0.01 -4.85
CA SER A 5 -32.36 1.35 -4.68
C SER A 5 -31.17 1.55 -5.63
N ILE A 6 -31.00 2.75 -6.14
CA ILE A 6 -29.94 3.12 -7.10
C ILE A 6 -28.81 3.82 -6.35
N MET A 7 -27.58 3.54 -6.73
CA MET A 7 -26.38 4.23 -6.25
C MET A 7 -25.63 4.92 -7.39
N LYS A 8 -24.88 5.95 -7.04
CA LYS A 8 -23.91 6.59 -7.94
C LYS A 8 -22.54 5.95 -7.77
N PHE A 9 -21.79 5.90 -8.87
CA PHE A 9 -20.42 5.44 -8.90
C PHE A 9 -19.61 6.16 -9.98
N ILE A 10 -18.28 6.03 -9.96
CA ILE A 10 -17.39 6.53 -10.99
C ILE A 10 -17.00 5.37 -11.91
N ASP A 11 -17.38 5.49 -13.16
CA ASP A 11 -17.04 4.53 -14.23
C ASP A 11 -15.77 4.97 -14.98
N LEU A 12 -15.12 4.01 -15.63
CA LEU A 12 -13.99 4.25 -16.55
C LEU A 12 -14.48 4.11 -17.99
N LYS A 13 -14.67 5.22 -18.69
CA LYS A 13 -15.01 5.21 -20.13
C LYS A 13 -13.76 5.13 -20.98
N GLY A 14 -13.09 3.96 -20.94
CA GLY A 14 -11.88 3.70 -21.71
C GLY A 14 -10.60 3.95 -20.88
N VAL A 15 -9.50 4.10 -21.59
CA VAL A 15 -8.15 4.31 -21.06
C VAL A 15 -7.72 5.74 -21.39
N GLY A 16 -7.23 6.48 -20.40
CA GLY A 16 -6.84 7.87 -20.64
C GLY A 16 -6.46 8.68 -19.41
N GLY A 17 -6.58 9.99 -19.52
CA GLY A 17 -6.41 10.94 -18.44
C GLY A 17 -7.63 10.99 -17.49
N PRO A 18 -7.69 11.97 -16.58
CA PRO A 18 -8.80 12.08 -15.62
C PRO A 18 -10.19 12.22 -16.26
N GLU A 19 -10.28 12.64 -17.49
CA GLU A 19 -11.51 12.84 -18.26
C GLU A 19 -12.29 11.55 -18.54
N VAL A 20 -11.65 10.38 -18.43
CA VAL A 20 -12.33 9.09 -18.60
C VAL A 20 -13.12 8.66 -17.35
N LEU A 21 -12.91 9.34 -16.22
CA LEU A 21 -13.65 9.12 -14.96
C LEU A 21 -15.01 9.83 -15.07
N VAL A 22 -16.07 9.07 -15.19
CA VAL A 22 -17.42 9.63 -15.40
C VAL A 22 -18.42 9.11 -14.38
N PRO A 23 -19.26 9.99 -13.81
CA PRO A 23 -20.35 9.57 -12.92
C PRO A 23 -21.38 8.72 -13.68
N GLN A 24 -21.80 7.61 -13.08
CA GLN A 24 -22.83 6.71 -13.57
C GLN A 24 -23.75 6.29 -12.43
N GLN A 25 -24.78 5.52 -12.74
CA GLN A 25 -25.71 4.96 -11.77
C GLN A 25 -25.95 3.48 -12.06
N GLN A 26 -26.10 2.70 -10.99
CA GLN A 26 -26.51 1.29 -11.06
C GLN A 26 -27.34 0.91 -9.83
N GLU A 27 -27.91 -0.29 -9.84
CA GLU A 27 -28.55 -0.86 -8.66
C GLU A 27 -27.51 -1.09 -7.55
N ILE A 28 -27.91 -0.88 -6.28
CA ILE A 28 -27.08 -1.24 -5.13
C ILE A 28 -26.90 -2.77 -5.15
N PRO A 29 -25.65 -3.27 -5.10
CA PRO A 29 -25.40 -4.71 -5.08
C PRO A 29 -25.84 -5.32 -3.73
N SER A 30 -26.19 -6.60 -3.74
CA SER A 30 -26.44 -7.37 -2.52
C SER A 30 -25.22 -8.21 -2.15
N PRO A 31 -24.86 -8.32 -0.85
CA PRO A 31 -23.72 -9.13 -0.43
C PRO A 31 -24.01 -10.62 -0.58
N GLU A 32 -23.02 -11.35 -1.07
CA GLU A 32 -23.02 -12.81 -1.13
C GLU A 32 -22.52 -13.42 0.20
N GLU A 33 -22.37 -14.74 0.25
CA GLU A 33 -21.84 -15.43 1.42
C GLU A 33 -20.44 -14.91 1.80
N GLY A 34 -20.25 -14.53 3.07
CA GLY A 34 -18.98 -14.00 3.59
C GLY A 34 -18.69 -12.55 3.23
N GLU A 35 -19.64 -11.83 2.60
CA GLU A 35 -19.48 -10.41 2.24
C GLU A 35 -20.30 -9.47 3.12
N VAL A 36 -19.89 -8.23 3.18
CA VAL A 36 -20.64 -7.12 3.75
C VAL A 36 -20.88 -6.03 2.69
N LEU A 37 -22.05 -5.39 2.74
CA LEU A 37 -22.34 -4.17 1.99
C LEU A 37 -21.98 -2.96 2.85
N ILE A 38 -21.06 -2.15 2.40
CA ILE A 38 -20.61 -0.93 3.07
C ILE A 38 -21.22 0.28 2.38
N LYS A 39 -21.95 1.12 3.12
CA LYS A 39 -22.25 2.48 2.68
C LYS A 39 -20.98 3.30 2.83
N VAL A 40 -20.38 3.67 1.71
CA VAL A 40 -19.09 4.33 1.67
C VAL A 40 -19.17 5.74 2.24
N GLY A 41 -18.40 5.99 3.28
CA GLY A 41 -18.20 7.32 3.85
C GLY A 41 -17.01 8.04 3.22
N SER A 42 -15.97 7.28 2.86
CA SER A 42 -14.79 7.79 2.16
C SER A 42 -14.06 6.66 1.45
N ALA A 43 -13.33 6.98 0.37
CA ALA A 43 -12.47 6.07 -0.36
C ALA A 43 -11.07 6.67 -0.50
N GLY A 44 -10.04 5.85 -0.36
CA GLY A 44 -8.65 6.27 -0.62
C GLY A 44 -8.36 6.35 -2.11
N ILE A 45 -7.39 7.19 -2.47
CA ILE A 45 -6.88 7.31 -3.85
C ILE A 45 -5.46 6.78 -3.88
N ASN A 46 -5.23 5.76 -4.70
CA ASN A 46 -3.98 5.05 -4.76
C ASN A 46 -3.35 5.06 -6.16
N ARG A 47 -2.05 4.85 -6.24
CA ARG A 47 -1.36 4.76 -7.53
C ARG A 47 -1.92 3.67 -8.45
N PRO A 48 -2.31 2.47 -7.97
CA PRO A 48 -2.97 1.47 -8.80
C PRO A 48 -4.29 1.92 -9.44
N ASP A 49 -5.08 2.80 -8.81
CA ASP A 49 -6.30 3.37 -9.42
C ASP A 49 -5.95 4.19 -10.66
N VAL A 50 -4.90 5.01 -10.57
CA VAL A 50 -4.37 5.76 -11.71
C VAL A 50 -3.86 4.81 -12.80
N MET A 51 -3.17 3.74 -12.43
CA MET A 51 -2.68 2.74 -13.38
C MET A 51 -3.83 1.95 -14.02
N GLN A 52 -4.90 1.66 -13.30
CA GLN A 52 -6.11 1.05 -13.86
C GLN A 52 -6.73 1.98 -14.91
N ARG A 53 -6.89 3.25 -14.59
CA ARG A 53 -7.38 4.26 -15.52
C ARG A 53 -6.49 4.39 -16.76
N GLU A 54 -5.17 4.25 -16.62
CA GLU A 54 -4.19 4.25 -17.71
C GLU A 54 -4.10 2.90 -18.46
N GLY A 55 -4.92 1.90 -18.12
CA GLY A 55 -4.90 0.57 -18.74
C GLY A 55 -3.68 -0.30 -18.39
N LYS A 56 -2.92 0.08 -17.35
CA LYS A 56 -1.68 -0.59 -16.95
C LYS A 56 -1.85 -1.53 -15.75
N TYR A 57 -3.05 -1.58 -15.17
CA TYR A 57 -3.35 -2.38 -13.98
C TYR A 57 -4.80 -2.86 -14.01
N ALA A 58 -5.04 -3.96 -14.68
CA ALA A 58 -6.39 -4.52 -14.83
C ALA A 58 -6.91 -5.08 -13.48
N PRO A 59 -8.23 -4.95 -13.19
CA PRO A 59 -8.82 -5.66 -12.07
C PRO A 59 -8.71 -7.20 -12.26
N PRO A 60 -8.59 -7.97 -11.18
CA PRO A 60 -8.60 -9.42 -11.25
C PRO A 60 -9.92 -9.96 -11.85
N PRO A 61 -9.92 -11.16 -12.42
CA PRO A 61 -11.17 -11.79 -12.88
C PRO A 61 -12.22 -11.85 -11.76
N GLY A 62 -13.44 -11.42 -12.05
CA GLY A 62 -14.55 -11.39 -11.09
C GLY A 62 -14.60 -10.17 -10.18
N ALA A 63 -13.54 -9.36 -10.11
CA ALA A 63 -13.58 -8.12 -9.36
C ALA A 63 -14.39 -7.02 -10.07
N SER A 64 -14.90 -6.06 -9.29
CA SER A 64 -15.56 -4.89 -9.83
C SER A 64 -14.64 -4.10 -10.78
N THR A 65 -15.18 -3.66 -11.91
CA THR A 65 -14.47 -2.77 -12.84
C THR A 65 -14.46 -1.31 -12.36
N ILE A 66 -15.33 -0.97 -11.42
CA ILE A 66 -15.34 0.33 -10.76
C ILE A 66 -14.00 0.49 -10.01
N PRO A 67 -13.26 1.60 -10.19
CA PRO A 67 -12.01 1.81 -9.48
C PRO A 67 -12.21 2.03 -7.97
N GLY A 68 -11.10 2.15 -7.25
CA GLY A 68 -11.06 2.33 -5.79
C GLY A 68 -10.77 1.03 -5.06
N LEU A 69 -9.61 1.00 -4.38
CA LEU A 69 -9.06 -0.21 -3.75
C LEU A 69 -9.24 -0.23 -2.23
N GLU A 70 -9.67 0.87 -1.64
CA GLU A 70 -9.92 0.94 -0.21
C GLU A 70 -11.06 1.89 0.10
N VAL A 71 -11.84 1.52 1.11
CA VAL A 71 -12.97 2.31 1.57
C VAL A 71 -13.04 2.30 3.09
N SER A 72 -13.76 3.29 3.62
CA SER A 72 -14.32 3.24 4.97
C SER A 72 -15.79 3.62 4.92
N GLY A 73 -16.57 3.09 5.82
CA GLY A 73 -18.00 3.36 5.83
C GLY A 73 -18.75 2.58 6.91
N THR A 74 -20.04 2.46 6.70
CA THR A 74 -20.97 1.81 7.63
C THR A 74 -21.51 0.52 7.02
N VAL A 75 -21.49 -0.57 7.75
CA VAL A 75 -22.10 -1.86 7.34
C VAL A 75 -23.61 -1.69 7.27
N MET A 76 -24.20 -1.92 6.10
CA MET A 76 -25.62 -1.78 5.84
C MET A 76 -26.34 -3.12 5.68
N GLU A 77 -25.64 -4.13 5.18
CA GLU A 77 -26.18 -5.48 4.95
C GLU A 77 -25.02 -6.47 5.06
N MET A 78 -25.33 -7.71 5.42
CA MET A 78 -24.36 -8.81 5.55
C MET A 78 -24.89 -10.03 4.80
N GLY A 79 -24.02 -10.67 4.05
CA GLY A 79 -24.26 -11.96 3.45
C GLY A 79 -24.28 -13.08 4.50
N SER A 80 -24.76 -14.25 4.11
CA SER A 80 -24.74 -15.43 4.99
C SER A 80 -23.33 -15.76 5.46
N GLY A 81 -23.21 -16.31 6.67
CA GLY A 81 -21.92 -16.71 7.25
C GLY A 81 -21.12 -15.57 7.91
N VAL A 82 -21.52 -14.32 7.79
CA VAL A 82 -20.86 -13.19 8.47
C VAL A 82 -21.40 -13.07 9.89
N SER A 83 -20.52 -13.17 10.88
CA SER A 83 -20.87 -13.06 12.31
C SER A 83 -20.02 -12.03 13.07
N GLU A 84 -18.93 -11.56 12.47
CA GLU A 84 -17.94 -10.66 13.09
C GLU A 84 -18.43 -9.21 13.18
N TYR A 85 -19.41 -8.85 12.36
CA TYR A 85 -19.94 -7.51 12.24
C TYR A 85 -21.44 -7.47 12.50
N LYS A 86 -21.98 -6.29 12.68
CA LYS A 86 -23.42 -5.99 12.72
C LYS A 86 -23.75 -4.75 11.89
N ILE A 87 -25.00 -4.63 11.48
CA ILE A 87 -25.49 -3.43 10.78
C ILE A 87 -25.24 -2.20 11.66
N GLY A 88 -24.67 -1.16 11.06
CA GLY A 88 -24.28 0.07 11.72
C GLY A 88 -22.82 0.14 12.18
N ASP A 89 -22.06 -0.96 12.14
CA ASP A 89 -20.64 -0.92 12.47
C ASP A 89 -19.86 -0.08 11.46
N HIS A 90 -18.89 0.68 11.97
CA HIS A 90 -17.95 1.42 11.15
C HIS A 90 -16.74 0.55 10.82
N VAL A 91 -16.48 0.35 9.53
CA VAL A 91 -15.37 -0.48 9.03
C VAL A 91 -14.56 0.28 8.00
N CYS A 92 -13.30 -0.14 7.84
CA CYS A 92 -12.51 0.14 6.65
C CYS A 92 -12.09 -1.20 6.02
N ALA A 93 -11.98 -1.23 4.69
CA ALA A 93 -11.71 -2.46 3.97
C ALA A 93 -10.80 -2.24 2.77
N LEU A 94 -9.91 -3.20 2.52
CA LEU A 94 -9.22 -3.35 1.26
C LEU A 94 -10.16 -4.08 0.29
N VAL A 95 -10.32 -3.55 -0.91
CA VAL A 95 -11.19 -4.14 -1.93
C VAL A 95 -10.47 -4.28 -3.27
N SER A 96 -10.89 -5.22 -4.10
CA SER A 96 -10.29 -5.42 -5.43
C SER A 96 -10.84 -4.49 -6.52
N GLY A 97 -11.71 -3.56 -6.12
CA GLY A 97 -12.42 -2.58 -6.94
C GLY A 97 -13.76 -2.23 -6.27
N GLY A 98 -14.48 -1.26 -6.82
CA GLY A 98 -15.79 -0.86 -6.29
C GLY A 98 -15.77 0.32 -5.31
N GLY A 99 -14.60 0.77 -4.87
CA GLY A 99 -14.49 1.80 -3.83
C GLY A 99 -15.00 3.18 -4.24
N TYR A 100 -14.99 3.51 -5.52
CA TYR A 100 -15.48 4.82 -6.01
C TYR A 100 -16.98 4.80 -6.29
N ALA A 101 -17.75 4.36 -5.30
CA ALA A 101 -19.21 4.28 -5.35
C ALA A 101 -19.83 4.64 -3.99
N GLU A 102 -21.14 4.91 -3.95
CA GLU A 102 -21.84 5.16 -2.69
C GLU A 102 -21.98 3.91 -1.81
N TYR A 103 -21.91 2.72 -2.43
CA TYR A 103 -21.91 1.42 -1.75
C TYR A 103 -20.87 0.50 -2.37
N CYS A 104 -20.19 -0.27 -1.52
CA CYS A 104 -19.14 -1.19 -1.93
C CYS A 104 -19.31 -2.54 -1.21
N LEU A 105 -19.13 -3.64 -1.94
CA LEU A 105 -19.02 -4.98 -1.35
C LEU A 105 -17.58 -5.22 -0.89
N ALA A 106 -17.45 -5.84 0.28
CA ALA A 106 -16.15 -6.27 0.79
C ALA A 106 -16.28 -7.65 1.46
N ALA A 107 -15.28 -8.49 1.28
CA ALA A 107 -15.21 -9.75 2.03
C ALA A 107 -15.03 -9.44 3.53
N ALA A 108 -15.84 -10.04 4.39
CA ALA A 108 -15.82 -9.75 5.83
C ALA A 108 -14.43 -9.95 6.47
N PRO A 109 -13.63 -10.98 6.12
CA PRO A 109 -12.30 -11.20 6.73
C PRO A 109 -11.25 -10.12 6.42
N ILE A 110 -11.46 -9.28 5.41
CA ILE A 110 -10.54 -8.18 5.07
C ILE A 110 -11.05 -6.81 5.51
N CYS A 111 -12.19 -6.76 6.17
CA CYS A 111 -12.66 -5.58 6.86
C CYS A 111 -11.97 -5.42 8.22
N LEU A 112 -11.72 -4.19 8.62
CA LEU A 112 -11.19 -3.85 9.93
C LEU A 112 -12.16 -2.89 10.62
N PRO A 113 -12.44 -3.05 11.92
CA PRO A 113 -13.21 -2.07 12.65
C PRO A 113 -12.46 -0.74 12.70
N VAL A 114 -13.16 0.36 12.47
CA VAL A 114 -12.55 1.70 12.57
C VAL A 114 -12.36 2.04 14.05
N PRO A 115 -11.13 2.36 14.48
CA PRO A 115 -10.87 2.78 15.85
C PRO A 115 -11.67 4.04 16.22
N GLU A 116 -12.23 4.11 17.44
CA GLU A 116 -13.12 5.19 17.88
C GLU A 116 -12.59 6.62 17.66
N LYS A 117 -11.26 6.79 17.73
CA LYS A 117 -10.62 8.11 17.58
C LYS A 117 -10.26 8.46 16.13
N ILE A 118 -10.57 7.60 15.18
CA ILE A 118 -10.27 7.82 13.75
C ILE A 118 -11.57 8.10 13.03
N SER A 119 -11.63 9.22 12.30
CA SER A 119 -12.76 9.52 11.44
C SER A 119 -12.84 8.57 10.25
N LEU A 120 -14.05 8.37 9.68
CA LEU A 120 -14.18 7.59 8.45
C LEU A 120 -13.30 8.11 7.32
N VAL A 121 -13.14 9.42 7.19
CA VAL A 121 -12.25 10.03 6.18
C VAL A 121 -10.83 9.54 6.34
N ASN A 122 -10.29 9.56 7.55
CA ASN A 122 -8.92 9.10 7.81
C ASN A 122 -8.80 7.57 7.72
N ALA A 123 -9.82 6.84 8.14
CA ALA A 123 -9.84 5.38 8.09
C ALA A 123 -9.80 4.83 6.66
N ALA A 124 -10.29 5.58 5.68
CA ALA A 124 -10.25 5.16 4.27
C ALA A 124 -8.84 5.02 3.69
N GLY A 125 -7.83 5.66 4.27
CA GLY A 125 -6.43 5.54 3.82
C GLY A 125 -5.61 4.48 4.58
N ILE A 126 -6.25 3.66 5.43
CA ILE A 126 -5.55 2.64 6.23
C ILE A 126 -5.34 1.34 5.43
N PRO A 127 -6.35 0.74 4.78
CA PRO A 127 -6.24 -0.62 4.28
C PRO A 127 -5.10 -0.84 3.28
N GLU A 128 -5.03 -0.04 2.23
CA GLU A 128 -4.03 -0.21 1.16
C GLU A 128 -2.60 -0.09 1.72
N THR A 129 -2.34 0.92 2.53
CA THR A 129 -1.00 1.20 3.02
C THR A 129 -0.58 0.25 4.14
N PHE A 130 -1.44 -0.01 5.11
CA PHE A 130 -1.12 -0.89 6.24
C PHE A 130 -1.02 -2.35 5.83
N PHE A 131 -1.93 -2.87 4.99
CA PHE A 131 -1.82 -4.24 4.48
C PHE A 131 -0.58 -4.41 3.61
N THR A 132 -0.24 -3.42 2.77
CA THR A 132 0.98 -3.45 1.97
C THR A 132 2.22 -3.50 2.85
N VAL A 133 2.35 -2.62 3.82
CA VAL A 133 3.52 -2.58 4.71
C VAL A 133 3.59 -3.82 5.59
N TRP A 134 2.47 -4.23 6.20
CA TRP A 134 2.43 -5.44 7.03
C TRP A 134 2.86 -6.67 6.27
N THR A 135 2.29 -6.89 5.08
CA THR A 135 2.62 -8.05 4.26
C THR A 135 4.08 -8.05 3.82
N ASN A 136 4.60 -6.89 3.42
CA ASN A 136 5.91 -6.82 2.79
C ASN A 136 7.06 -6.60 3.79
N VAL A 137 6.90 -5.76 4.78
CA VAL A 137 7.96 -5.50 5.76
C VAL A 137 8.00 -6.59 6.84
N PHE A 138 6.81 -7.01 7.36
CA PHE A 138 6.77 -7.94 8.49
C PHE A 138 6.60 -9.41 8.09
N LYS A 139 5.68 -9.74 7.17
CA LYS A 139 5.49 -11.15 6.77
C LYS A 139 6.58 -11.63 5.80
N ARG A 140 6.90 -10.87 4.74
CA ARG A 140 7.90 -11.26 3.73
C ARG A 140 9.30 -10.83 4.13
N GLY A 141 9.49 -9.58 4.48
CA GLY A 141 10.76 -9.00 4.93
C GLY A 141 11.18 -9.46 6.32
N GLN A 142 10.24 -10.00 7.12
CA GLN A 142 10.49 -10.52 8.46
C GLN A 142 11.30 -9.54 9.32
N LEU A 143 10.95 -8.25 9.25
CA LEU A 143 11.60 -7.22 10.07
C LEU A 143 11.43 -7.57 11.55
N LYS A 144 12.55 -7.59 12.28
CA LYS A 144 12.61 -7.89 13.70
C LYS A 144 12.93 -6.63 14.51
N THR A 145 12.61 -6.66 15.79
CA THR A 145 13.03 -5.65 16.76
C THR A 145 14.54 -5.40 16.68
N ARG A 146 14.94 -4.13 16.68
CA ARG A 146 16.35 -3.65 16.56
C ARG A 146 17.01 -3.89 15.19
N GLU A 147 16.30 -4.42 14.22
CA GLU A 147 16.78 -4.42 12.84
C GLU A 147 16.59 -3.04 12.20
N SER A 148 17.23 -2.85 11.06
CA SER A 148 17.11 -1.62 10.26
C SER A 148 16.25 -1.84 9.01
N LEU A 149 15.39 -0.87 8.72
CA LEU A 149 14.53 -0.79 7.56
C LEU A 149 14.94 0.41 6.70
N LEU A 150 15.17 0.18 5.42
CA LEU A 150 15.20 1.26 4.42
C LEU A 150 13.91 1.21 3.59
N VAL A 151 13.16 2.31 3.54
CA VAL A 151 11.99 2.45 2.69
C VAL A 151 12.18 3.56 1.66
N HIS A 152 12.08 3.24 0.39
CA HIS A 152 12.14 4.25 -0.67
C HIS A 152 10.80 4.99 -0.77
N GLY A 153 10.85 6.32 -0.98
CA GLY A 153 9.65 7.14 -1.07
C GLY A 153 8.95 7.37 0.27
N GLY A 154 9.71 7.75 1.31
CA GLY A 154 9.24 7.92 2.69
C GLY A 154 8.03 8.83 2.89
N SER A 155 7.83 9.83 2.04
CA SER A 155 6.69 10.75 2.12
C SER A 155 5.44 10.25 1.37
N SER A 156 5.46 9.04 0.79
CA SER A 156 4.28 8.39 0.20
C SER A 156 3.42 7.75 1.29
N GLY A 157 2.17 7.37 0.97
CA GLY A 157 1.32 6.62 1.90
C GLY A 157 1.99 5.35 2.44
N ILE A 158 2.65 4.58 1.57
CA ILE A 158 3.44 3.40 1.95
C ILE A 158 4.61 3.79 2.85
N GLY A 159 5.36 4.84 2.48
CA GLY A 159 6.53 5.29 3.23
C GLY A 159 6.18 5.78 4.62
N THR A 160 5.16 6.62 4.75
CA THR A 160 4.69 7.12 6.05
C THR A 160 4.20 6.01 6.97
N THR A 161 3.50 5.03 6.42
CA THR A 161 3.06 3.84 7.16
C THR A 161 4.25 2.97 7.58
N ALA A 162 5.23 2.77 6.69
CA ALA A 162 6.43 1.98 6.99
C ALA A 162 7.29 2.63 8.08
N ILE A 163 7.42 3.97 8.08
CA ILE A 163 8.12 4.71 9.15
C ILE A 163 7.42 4.46 10.48
N GLN A 164 6.12 4.71 10.57
CA GLN A 164 5.36 4.58 11.81
C GLN A 164 5.37 3.15 12.35
N LEU A 165 5.10 2.15 11.51
CA LEU A 165 5.12 0.75 11.92
C LEU A 165 6.53 0.29 12.28
N GLY A 166 7.56 0.65 11.50
CA GLY A 166 8.94 0.34 11.82
C GLY A 166 9.35 0.86 13.21
N LYS A 167 9.01 2.10 13.51
CA LYS A 167 9.26 2.69 14.84
C LYS A 167 8.43 2.03 15.95
N ALA A 168 7.17 1.70 15.68
CA ALA A 168 6.33 0.99 16.66
C ALA A 168 6.86 -0.41 17.02
N PHE A 169 7.63 -1.03 16.12
CA PHE A 169 8.29 -2.32 16.32
C PHE A 169 9.78 -2.21 16.69
N ASP A 170 10.22 -1.03 17.16
CA ASP A 170 11.58 -0.76 17.62
C ASP A 170 12.67 -1.00 16.55
N ALA A 171 12.38 -0.69 15.29
CA ALA A 171 13.35 -0.71 14.22
C ALA A 171 14.04 0.64 14.02
N THR A 172 15.26 0.62 13.49
CA THR A 172 15.91 1.81 12.94
C THR A 172 15.38 2.04 11.53
N VAL A 173 14.78 3.20 11.25
CA VAL A 173 14.12 3.45 9.97
C VAL A 173 14.84 4.54 9.18
N TYR A 174 15.37 4.16 8.04
CA TYR A 174 15.91 5.05 7.03
C TYR A 174 14.93 5.19 5.87
N THR A 175 14.92 6.36 5.24
CA THR A 175 14.07 6.58 4.07
C THR A 175 14.70 7.49 3.03
N THR A 176 14.15 7.47 1.82
CA THR A 176 14.52 8.41 0.76
C THR A 176 13.32 9.28 0.38
N ALA A 177 13.54 10.55 0.10
CA ALA A 177 12.54 11.47 -0.40
C ALA A 177 13.15 12.43 -1.44
N GLY A 178 12.32 13.16 -2.19
CA GLY A 178 12.80 13.94 -3.33
C GLY A 178 12.96 15.44 -3.07
N THR A 179 12.75 15.91 -1.85
CA THR A 179 13.01 17.31 -1.45
C THR A 179 13.36 17.37 0.03
N SER A 180 14.07 18.41 0.45
CA SER A 180 14.46 18.63 1.85
C SER A 180 13.25 18.75 2.76
N GLU A 181 12.17 19.41 2.33
CA GLU A 181 10.90 19.50 3.05
C GLU A 181 10.27 18.10 3.31
N LYS A 182 10.27 17.22 2.30
CA LYS A 182 9.78 15.85 2.46
C LYS A 182 10.66 15.01 3.37
N CYS A 183 11.98 15.26 3.37
CA CYS A 183 12.89 14.61 4.31
C CYS A 183 12.62 15.06 5.74
N GLU A 184 12.43 16.36 5.95
CA GLU A 184 12.05 16.91 7.26
C GLU A 184 10.73 16.32 7.76
N PHE A 185 9.73 16.25 6.89
CA PHE A 185 8.45 15.58 7.21
C PHE A 185 8.66 14.13 7.64
N CYS A 186 9.48 13.35 6.94
CA CYS A 186 9.77 11.97 7.30
C CYS A 186 10.50 11.85 8.66
N ASN A 187 11.47 12.74 8.93
CA ASN A 187 12.18 12.79 10.21
C ASN A 187 11.22 13.14 11.36
N ASN A 188 10.35 14.13 11.17
CA ASN A 188 9.33 14.51 12.13
C ASN A 188 8.31 13.39 12.40
N LEU A 189 8.06 12.51 11.42
CA LEU A 189 7.23 11.34 11.57
C LEU A 189 7.92 10.19 12.34
N GLY A 190 9.23 10.28 12.55
CA GLY A 190 9.99 9.33 13.32
C GLY A 190 11.09 8.57 12.58
N ALA A 191 11.36 8.86 11.30
CA ALA A 191 12.50 8.27 10.62
C ALA A 191 13.82 8.69 11.29
N ASP A 192 14.75 7.74 11.48
CA ASP A 192 16.06 8.01 12.06
C ASP A 192 16.96 8.81 11.09
N ALA A 193 16.75 8.66 9.77
CA ALA A 193 17.28 9.55 8.75
C ALA A 193 16.45 9.49 7.46
N ALA A 194 16.22 10.65 6.86
CA ALA A 194 15.63 10.79 5.55
C ALA A 194 16.63 11.44 4.58
N ILE A 195 16.86 10.81 3.43
CA ILE A 195 17.88 11.19 2.46
C ILE A 195 17.22 11.80 1.23
N ASN A 196 17.62 13.04 0.89
CA ASN A 196 17.21 13.66 -0.36
C ASN A 196 17.97 13.05 -1.54
N TYR A 197 17.36 12.09 -2.23
CA TYR A 197 18.00 11.38 -3.35
C TYR A 197 18.31 12.25 -4.57
N ARG A 198 17.84 13.50 -4.62
CA ARG A 198 18.18 14.44 -5.67
C ARG A 198 19.48 15.21 -5.41
N GLU A 199 19.88 15.31 -4.15
CA GLU A 199 21.05 16.06 -3.70
C GLU A 199 22.18 15.12 -3.25
N GLN A 200 21.83 13.90 -2.81
CA GLN A 200 22.79 12.95 -2.24
C GLN A 200 22.62 11.56 -2.87
N ASP A 201 23.71 10.82 -3.00
CA ASP A 201 23.63 9.39 -3.29
C ASP A 201 23.17 8.64 -2.03
N PHE A 202 21.94 8.14 -2.07
CA PHE A 202 21.36 7.44 -0.92
C PHE A 202 22.18 6.20 -0.53
N SER A 203 22.89 5.59 -1.47
CA SER A 203 23.67 4.38 -1.16
C SER A 203 24.92 4.70 -0.34
N GLU A 204 25.59 5.80 -0.63
CA GLU A 204 26.73 6.24 0.17
C GLU A 204 26.29 6.75 1.55
N GLU A 205 25.15 7.47 1.63
CA GLU A 205 24.62 7.92 2.91
C GLU A 205 24.19 6.75 3.81
N ILE A 206 23.48 5.76 3.30
CA ILE A 206 23.11 4.57 4.07
C ILE A 206 24.35 3.80 4.52
N LYS A 207 25.33 3.66 3.65
CA LYS A 207 26.62 3.03 4.01
C LYS A 207 27.32 3.77 5.15
N ARG A 208 27.33 5.10 5.12
CA ARG A 208 27.88 5.95 6.17
C ARG A 208 27.09 5.80 7.48
N LEU A 209 25.77 5.90 7.44
CA LEU A 209 24.88 5.81 8.60
C LEU A 209 24.93 4.43 9.28
N THR A 210 25.16 3.38 8.51
CA THR A 210 25.27 2.01 9.03
C THR A 210 26.70 1.57 9.28
N GLU A 211 27.69 2.46 9.18
CA GLU A 211 29.13 2.14 9.31
C GLU A 211 29.55 0.97 8.39
N GLY A 212 28.95 0.89 7.22
CA GLY A 212 29.18 -0.17 6.24
C GLY A 212 28.49 -1.51 6.53
N LYS A 213 27.77 -1.65 7.63
CA LYS A 213 27.04 -2.89 8.01
C LYS A 213 25.84 -3.16 7.09
N GLY A 214 25.28 -2.10 6.50
CA GLY A 214 24.09 -2.19 5.66
C GLY A 214 22.78 -2.28 6.46
N VAL A 215 21.67 -2.49 5.76
CA VAL A 215 20.30 -2.53 6.35
C VAL A 215 19.71 -3.95 6.24
N ASN A 216 18.89 -4.32 7.21
CA ASN A 216 18.34 -5.66 7.29
C ASN A 216 17.17 -5.87 6.32
N VAL A 217 16.30 -4.88 6.16
CA VAL A 217 15.16 -4.96 5.23
C VAL A 217 15.12 -3.72 4.36
N ILE A 218 14.86 -3.91 3.07
CA ILE A 218 14.59 -2.82 2.13
C ILE A 218 13.22 -3.03 1.52
N LEU A 219 12.36 -2.02 1.63
CA LEU A 219 11.09 -1.94 0.92
C LEU A 219 11.26 -1.02 -0.29
N ASP A 220 11.21 -1.61 -1.49
CA ASP A 220 11.46 -0.89 -2.74
C ASP A 220 10.22 -0.83 -3.63
N MET A 221 9.86 0.38 -4.03
CA MET A 221 8.82 0.66 -5.02
C MET A 221 9.38 1.32 -6.29
N VAL A 222 10.70 1.55 -6.33
CA VAL A 222 11.37 2.28 -7.41
C VAL A 222 11.83 1.33 -8.51
N GLY A 223 12.53 0.26 -8.14
CA GLY A 223 13.11 -0.69 -9.10
C GLY A 223 14.22 -0.10 -9.96
N GLY A 224 14.43 -0.66 -11.15
CA GLY A 224 15.40 -0.17 -12.12
C GLY A 224 16.78 0.08 -11.53
N PRO A 225 17.32 1.31 -11.63
CA PRO A 225 18.68 1.63 -11.19
C PRO A 225 18.88 1.55 -9.66
N TYR A 226 17.79 1.47 -8.86
CA TYR A 226 17.90 1.33 -7.41
C TYR A 226 18.25 -0.11 -7.01
N PHE A 227 17.82 -1.08 -7.78
CA PHE A 227 17.96 -2.49 -7.45
C PHE A 227 19.43 -2.94 -7.21
N PRO A 228 20.41 -2.61 -8.08
CA PRO A 228 21.82 -2.94 -7.82
C PRO A 228 22.38 -2.24 -6.58
N LYS A 229 21.97 -1.00 -6.32
CA LYS A 229 22.38 -0.26 -5.12
C LYS A 229 21.80 -0.92 -3.86
N ASN A 230 20.52 -1.28 -3.90
CA ASN A 230 19.82 -1.93 -2.79
C ASN A 230 20.49 -3.25 -2.39
N ILE A 231 20.86 -4.11 -3.35
CA ILE A 231 21.55 -5.37 -3.05
C ILE A 231 22.89 -5.13 -2.33
N ARG A 232 23.64 -4.11 -2.73
CA ARG A 232 24.90 -3.75 -2.07
C ARG A 232 24.71 -3.23 -0.65
N LEU A 233 23.57 -2.57 -0.40
CA LEU A 233 23.23 -1.98 0.89
C LEU A 233 22.66 -2.97 1.90
N LEU A 234 22.18 -4.14 1.47
CA LEU A 234 21.69 -5.12 2.42
C LEU A 234 22.81 -5.57 3.36
N ALA A 235 22.48 -5.76 4.61
CA ALA A 235 23.30 -6.45 5.59
C ALA A 235 23.41 -7.95 5.24
N ASP A 236 24.22 -8.71 5.96
CA ASP A 236 24.22 -10.16 5.89
C ASP A 236 22.83 -10.69 6.26
N GLU A 237 22.34 -11.70 5.53
CA GLU A 237 20.97 -12.25 5.65
C GLU A 237 19.88 -11.20 5.39
N GLY A 238 20.21 -10.07 4.73
CA GLY A 238 19.27 -8.99 4.43
C GLY A 238 18.19 -9.40 3.43
N ARG A 239 17.07 -8.67 3.46
CA ARG A 239 15.88 -8.97 2.65
C ARG A 239 15.47 -7.73 1.86
N LEU A 240 15.38 -7.86 0.53
CA LEU A 240 14.82 -6.86 -0.37
C LEU A 240 13.42 -7.29 -0.80
N VAL A 241 12.44 -6.45 -0.54
CA VAL A 241 11.04 -6.68 -0.93
C VAL A 241 10.62 -5.64 -1.96
N GLN A 242 10.41 -6.09 -3.19
CA GLN A 242 9.98 -5.24 -4.31
C GLN A 242 8.46 -5.20 -4.38
N ILE A 243 7.87 -4.00 -4.37
CA ILE A 243 6.40 -3.82 -4.41
C ILE A 243 5.90 -3.01 -5.61
N ALA A 244 6.79 -2.30 -6.30
CA ALA A 244 6.47 -1.59 -7.55
C ALA A 244 7.76 -1.35 -8.35
N LEU A 245 7.64 -0.89 -9.58
CA LEU A 245 8.74 -0.74 -10.54
C LEU A 245 8.66 0.63 -11.24
N MET A 246 8.62 1.71 -10.44
CA MET A 246 8.37 3.07 -10.93
C MET A 246 9.43 3.58 -11.91
N GLN A 247 10.69 3.10 -11.81
CA GLN A 247 11.79 3.42 -12.72
C GLN A 247 12.20 2.23 -13.60
N GLY A 248 11.32 1.25 -13.76
CA GLY A 248 11.52 0.13 -14.68
C GLY A 248 11.76 -1.19 -13.97
N SER A 249 11.63 -2.27 -14.76
CA SER A 249 11.68 -3.66 -14.31
C SER A 249 12.99 -4.36 -14.60
N LYS A 250 13.95 -3.70 -15.25
CA LYS A 250 15.21 -4.29 -15.67
C LYS A 250 16.38 -3.59 -14.99
N ALA A 251 17.35 -4.37 -14.52
CA ALA A 251 18.59 -3.89 -13.96
C ALA A 251 19.71 -4.92 -14.18
N GLU A 252 20.95 -4.46 -14.31
CA GLU A 252 22.14 -5.31 -14.28
C GLU A 252 22.59 -5.50 -12.83
N VAL A 253 22.82 -6.73 -12.41
CA VAL A 253 23.07 -7.10 -11.03
C VAL A 253 24.35 -7.92 -10.90
N ASP A 254 25.18 -7.56 -9.94
CA ASP A 254 26.32 -8.38 -9.51
C ASP A 254 25.87 -9.42 -8.48
N PHE A 255 25.70 -10.66 -8.91
CA PHE A 255 25.23 -11.76 -8.07
C PHE A 255 26.20 -12.17 -6.95
N ARG A 256 27.45 -11.68 -6.93
CA ARG A 256 28.38 -11.95 -5.82
C ARG A 256 27.82 -11.50 -4.49
N TYR A 257 27.12 -10.37 -4.45
CA TYR A 257 26.48 -9.88 -3.22
C TYR A 257 25.39 -10.81 -2.70
N LEU A 258 24.64 -11.47 -3.60
CA LEU A 258 23.66 -12.47 -3.23
C LEU A 258 24.29 -13.63 -2.46
N LEU A 259 25.44 -14.13 -2.96
CA LEU A 259 26.15 -15.25 -2.36
C LEU A 259 26.87 -14.86 -1.07
N ILE A 260 27.66 -13.78 -1.10
CA ILE A 260 28.51 -13.37 0.03
C ILE A 260 27.65 -12.99 1.24
N LYS A 261 26.56 -12.24 1.02
CA LYS A 261 25.67 -11.75 2.07
C LYS A 261 24.46 -12.65 2.33
N ARG A 262 24.26 -13.71 1.54
CA ARG A 262 23.13 -14.67 1.66
C ARG A 262 21.76 -13.98 1.69
N VAL A 263 21.61 -12.92 0.88
CA VAL A 263 20.41 -12.08 0.87
C VAL A 263 19.23 -12.78 0.23
N THR A 264 18.03 -12.40 0.66
CA THR A 264 16.75 -12.84 0.08
C THR A 264 16.14 -11.71 -0.76
N LEU A 265 15.75 -12.04 -1.98
CA LEU A 265 15.05 -11.14 -2.89
C LEU A 265 13.65 -11.68 -3.11
N THR A 266 12.65 -10.87 -2.85
CA THR A 266 11.24 -11.24 -3.04
C THR A 266 10.42 -10.04 -3.48
N GLY A 267 9.18 -10.28 -3.86
CA GLY A 267 8.26 -9.21 -4.22
C GLY A 267 6.82 -9.65 -4.09
N SER A 268 5.91 -8.70 -4.17
CA SER A 268 4.48 -8.97 -4.19
C SER A 268 3.70 -7.89 -4.92
N THR A 269 2.49 -8.24 -5.31
CA THR A 269 1.39 -7.31 -5.54
C THR A 269 0.37 -7.52 -4.43
N LEU A 270 -0.31 -6.47 -3.99
CA LEU A 270 -1.35 -6.60 -2.96
C LEU A 270 -2.64 -7.15 -3.55
N ARG A 271 -2.88 -6.86 -4.82
CA ARG A 271 -3.99 -7.40 -5.62
C ARG A 271 -3.49 -8.69 -6.30
N PRO A 272 -3.90 -9.88 -5.86
CA PRO A 272 -3.46 -11.16 -6.42
C PRO A 272 -3.99 -11.40 -7.85
#